data_35a8509465a78c9cb8ebc2aadf1de521
#
_entry.id   35a8509465a78c9cb8ebc2aadf1de521
#
_cell.length_a   1.000
_cell.length_b   1.000
_cell.length_c   1.000
_cell.angle_alpha   90.00
_cell.angle_beta   90.00
_cell.angle_gamma   90.00
#
_symmetry.space_group_name_H-M   'P 1'
#
loop_
_entity.id
_entity.type
_entity.pdbx_description
1 polymer ?
#
loop_
_entity_poly.entity_id
_entity_poly.type
_entity_poly.pdbx_seq_one_letter_code
_entity_poly.pdbx_strand_id
1 'polypeptide(L)'
;MTSPDISVRNLDHLGLVAALCDELGIADMIDTLLPKKFPAKVSHGQAFVAMLLNGLGFHSGTLHMFPLFFANKPVERLIGPGIKADDLNDDVLGRCLDALFEADVSALYQVLSEKVVTHLGLQGTAVHLDITSFHVDGAYDCADGEQTGRLQLVQGYSR
;
A
#
# COMPACT_ATOMS: atom_id res chain seq x y z
N MET A 1 -41.79 14.43 -10.35
CA MET A 1 -40.56 13.97 -11.00
C MET A 1 -39.41 14.33 -10.06
N THR A 2 -38.88 13.38 -9.31
CA THR A 2 -37.70 13.57 -8.46
C THR A 2 -36.50 13.68 -9.37
N SER A 3 -35.77 14.79 -9.29
CA SER A 3 -34.49 14.95 -10.00
C SER A 3 -33.55 13.80 -9.62
N PRO A 4 -32.80 13.22 -10.55
CA PRO A 4 -31.83 12.19 -10.23
C PRO A 4 -30.78 12.77 -9.27
N ASP A 5 -30.53 12.06 -8.20
CA ASP A 5 -29.46 12.41 -7.24
C ASP A 5 -28.10 12.18 -7.94
N ILE A 6 -27.44 13.26 -8.32
CA ILE A 6 -26.16 13.22 -9.02
C ILE A 6 -25.06 13.31 -7.98
N SER A 7 -24.34 12.20 -7.76
CA SER A 7 -23.14 12.16 -6.92
C SER A 7 -21.88 12.33 -7.78
N VAL A 8 -21.06 13.33 -7.48
CA VAL A 8 -19.77 13.57 -8.14
C VAL A 8 -18.64 13.13 -7.20
N ARG A 9 -17.70 12.36 -7.71
CA ARG A 9 -16.51 11.91 -6.98
C ARG A 9 -15.25 12.20 -7.78
N ASN A 10 -14.20 12.61 -7.11
CA ASN A 10 -12.93 12.92 -7.75
C ASN A 10 -12.07 11.67 -7.90
N LEU A 11 -11.65 11.41 -9.12
CA LEU A 11 -10.73 10.33 -9.45
C LEU A 11 -9.26 10.78 -9.37
N ASP A 12 -8.99 12.03 -9.73
CA ASP A 12 -7.67 12.65 -9.81
C ASP A 12 -6.68 11.79 -10.62
N HIS A 13 -5.39 11.91 -10.36
CA HIS A 13 -4.33 11.07 -10.93
C HIS A 13 -4.38 9.61 -10.44
N LEU A 14 -5.10 9.34 -9.33
CA LEU A 14 -5.20 8.00 -8.76
C LEU A 14 -5.87 7.00 -9.71
N GLY A 15 -6.74 7.49 -10.60
CA GLY A 15 -7.35 6.64 -11.63
C GLY A 15 -6.32 6.05 -12.59
N LEU A 16 -5.27 6.80 -12.93
CA LEU A 16 -4.19 6.31 -13.79
C LEU A 16 -3.35 5.26 -13.05
N VAL A 17 -3.04 5.52 -11.77
CA VAL A 17 -2.27 4.58 -10.94
C VAL A 17 -3.05 3.29 -10.73
N ALA A 18 -4.35 3.38 -10.41
CA ALA A 18 -5.21 2.20 -10.26
C ALA A 18 -5.28 1.37 -11.55
N ALA A 19 -5.48 2.03 -12.70
CA ALA A 19 -5.50 1.35 -14.00
C ALA A 19 -4.17 0.64 -14.31
N LEU A 20 -3.04 1.26 -13.96
CA LEU A 20 -1.73 0.62 -14.11
C LEU A 20 -1.58 -0.58 -13.16
N CYS A 21 -2.05 -0.48 -11.92
CA CYS A 21 -2.05 -1.61 -10.99
C CYS A 21 -2.89 -2.78 -11.52
N ASP A 22 -4.05 -2.49 -12.13
CA ASP A 22 -4.92 -3.51 -12.75
C ASP A 22 -4.23 -4.14 -13.97
N GLU A 23 -3.65 -3.35 -14.85
CA GLU A 23 -2.93 -3.83 -16.04
C GLU A 23 -1.75 -4.72 -15.66
N LEU A 24 -1.01 -4.36 -14.65
CA LEU A 24 0.11 -5.13 -14.11
C LEU A 24 -0.34 -6.32 -13.25
N GLY A 25 -1.62 -6.40 -12.88
CA GLY A 25 -2.16 -7.43 -12.00
C GLY A 25 -1.54 -7.43 -10.60
N ILE A 26 -1.28 -6.25 -10.05
CA ILE A 26 -0.57 -6.10 -8.76
C ILE A 26 -1.36 -6.75 -7.62
N ALA A 27 -2.67 -6.49 -7.54
CA ALA A 27 -3.51 -7.06 -6.48
C ALA A 27 -3.52 -8.59 -6.51
N ASP A 28 -3.71 -9.18 -7.68
CA ASP A 28 -3.74 -10.65 -7.85
C ASP A 28 -2.40 -11.28 -7.52
N MET A 29 -1.30 -10.61 -7.85
CA MET A 29 0.03 -11.09 -7.54
C MET A 29 0.29 -11.08 -6.03
N ILE A 30 -0.03 -10.00 -5.34
CA ILE A 30 0.07 -9.92 -3.88
C ILE A 30 -0.82 -10.98 -3.23
N ASP A 31 -2.06 -11.16 -3.69
CA ASP A 31 -2.97 -12.19 -3.17
C ASP A 31 -2.46 -13.62 -3.40
N THR A 32 -1.68 -13.85 -4.45
CA THR A 32 -1.04 -15.14 -4.73
C THR A 32 0.15 -15.39 -3.80
N LEU A 33 0.95 -14.36 -3.53
CA LEU A 33 2.15 -14.45 -2.70
C LEU A 33 1.85 -14.45 -1.20
N LEU A 34 0.77 -13.77 -0.78
CA LEU A 34 0.35 -13.69 0.61
C LEU A 34 -0.81 -14.63 0.89
N PRO A 35 -0.61 -15.73 1.63
CA PRO A 35 -1.67 -16.67 1.91
C PRO A 35 -2.79 -16.05 2.75
N LYS A 36 -4.04 -16.19 2.29
CA LYS A 36 -5.23 -15.78 3.05
C LYS A 36 -5.45 -16.73 4.22
N LYS A 37 -5.27 -16.25 5.44
CA LYS A 37 -5.56 -17.04 6.65
C LYS A 37 -7.06 -17.15 6.94
N PHE A 38 -7.88 -16.18 6.48
CA PHE A 38 -9.34 -16.13 6.72
C PHE A 38 -10.08 -15.46 5.55
N PRO A 39 -11.37 -15.77 5.33
CA PRO A 39 -12.20 -15.04 4.38
C PRO A 39 -12.31 -13.58 4.84
N ALA A 40 -11.82 -12.65 4.05
CA ALA A 40 -11.88 -11.23 4.29
C ALA A 40 -12.59 -10.52 3.13
N LYS A 41 -13.35 -9.47 3.44
CA LYS A 41 -14.03 -8.66 2.43
C LYS A 41 -13.05 -7.94 1.52
N VAL A 42 -11.95 -7.45 2.10
CA VAL A 42 -10.83 -6.83 1.38
C VAL A 42 -9.67 -7.82 1.37
N SER A 43 -9.11 -8.08 0.20
CA SER A 43 -7.94 -8.94 0.07
C SER A 43 -6.65 -8.20 0.44
N HIS A 44 -5.54 -8.94 0.66
CA HIS A 44 -4.23 -8.32 0.87
C HIS A 44 -3.79 -7.50 -0.34
N GLY A 45 -4.04 -7.99 -1.55
CA GLY A 45 -3.73 -7.26 -2.78
C GLY A 45 -4.51 -5.97 -2.91
N GLN A 46 -5.81 -5.98 -2.59
CA GLN A 46 -6.64 -4.79 -2.58
C GLN A 46 -6.21 -3.78 -1.50
N ALA A 47 -5.87 -4.25 -0.30
CA ALA A 47 -5.32 -3.41 0.77
C ALA A 47 -3.97 -2.80 0.36
N PHE A 48 -3.11 -3.59 -0.28
CA PHE A 48 -1.82 -3.12 -0.81
C PHE A 48 -2.01 -2.02 -1.85
N VAL A 49 -2.90 -2.21 -2.85
CA VAL A 49 -3.20 -1.18 -3.86
C VAL A 49 -3.79 0.06 -3.19
N ALA A 50 -4.67 -0.09 -2.20
CA ALA A 50 -5.20 1.06 -1.46
C ALA A 50 -4.09 1.86 -0.75
N MET A 51 -3.13 1.18 -0.10
CA MET A 51 -1.97 1.83 0.53
C MET A 51 -1.08 2.52 -0.50
N LEU A 52 -0.84 1.90 -1.66
CA LEU A 52 -0.09 2.50 -2.76
C LEU A 52 -0.76 3.78 -3.26
N LEU A 53 -2.07 3.76 -3.49
CA LEU A 53 -2.84 4.93 -3.92
C LEU A 53 -2.83 6.04 -2.86
N ASN A 54 -2.90 5.70 -1.58
CA ASN A 54 -2.79 6.68 -0.51
C ASN A 54 -1.40 7.34 -0.48
N GLY A 55 -0.33 6.55 -0.57
CA GLY A 55 1.05 7.06 -0.59
C GLY A 55 1.32 7.99 -1.78
N LEU A 56 0.81 7.65 -2.96
CA LEU A 56 0.91 8.48 -4.16
C LEU A 56 -0.11 9.62 -4.20
N GLY A 57 -1.09 9.61 -3.30
CA GLY A 57 -2.10 10.67 -3.17
C GLY A 57 -1.64 11.91 -2.41
N PHE A 58 -0.36 11.99 -2.04
CA PHE A 58 0.22 13.09 -1.28
C PHE A 58 -0.55 13.42 0.02
N HIS A 59 -1.13 12.39 0.63
CA HIS A 59 -1.87 12.52 1.88
C HIS A 59 -1.08 11.90 3.02
N SER A 60 -0.83 12.69 4.04
CA SER A 60 -0.19 12.24 5.28
C SER A 60 -1.24 12.04 6.37
N GLY A 61 -1.24 10.87 7.00
CA GLY A 61 -2.17 10.54 8.07
C GLY A 61 -1.85 9.19 8.70
N THR A 62 -2.43 8.94 9.86
CA THR A 62 -2.34 7.64 10.52
C THR A 62 -3.23 6.60 9.81
N LEU A 63 -2.97 5.30 10.02
CA LEU A 63 -3.82 4.23 9.47
C LEU A 63 -5.28 4.38 9.88
N HIS A 64 -5.56 4.86 11.09
CA HIS A 64 -6.92 5.12 11.56
C HIS A 64 -7.66 6.17 10.72
N MET A 65 -6.94 7.13 10.14
CA MET A 65 -7.50 8.19 9.28
C MET A 65 -7.63 7.76 7.80
N PHE A 66 -7.19 6.56 7.47
CA PHE A 66 -7.13 6.07 6.10
C PHE A 66 -8.50 6.06 5.38
N PRO A 67 -9.62 5.65 6.01
CA PRO A 67 -10.94 5.72 5.37
C PRO A 67 -11.33 7.13 4.91
N LEU A 68 -10.87 8.18 5.61
CA LEU A 68 -11.18 9.57 5.25
C LEU A 68 -10.56 9.99 3.92
N PHE A 69 -9.38 9.45 3.59
CA PHE A 69 -8.76 9.69 2.28
C PHE A 69 -9.64 9.20 1.14
N PHE A 70 -10.35 8.09 1.35
CA PHE A 70 -11.22 7.48 0.34
C PHE A 70 -12.68 7.92 0.41
N ALA A 71 -13.09 8.71 1.41
CA ALA A 71 -14.50 9.04 1.67
C ALA A 71 -15.20 9.71 0.45
N ASN A 72 -14.49 10.54 -0.30
CA ASN A 72 -15.01 11.24 -1.47
C ASN A 72 -14.51 10.67 -2.81
N LYS A 73 -13.87 9.50 -2.80
CA LYS A 73 -13.32 8.84 -3.99
C LYS A 73 -14.20 7.67 -4.44
N PRO A 74 -14.17 7.30 -5.72
CA PRO A 74 -14.89 6.14 -6.24
C PRO A 74 -14.14 4.84 -5.89
N VAL A 75 -14.23 4.40 -4.63
CA VAL A 75 -13.45 3.27 -4.08
C VAL A 75 -13.63 1.99 -4.89
N GLU A 76 -14.88 1.66 -5.27
CA GLU A 76 -15.13 0.46 -6.06
C GLU A 76 -14.40 0.45 -7.41
N ARG A 77 -14.21 1.64 -8.00
CA ARG A 77 -13.48 1.78 -9.27
C ARG A 77 -11.96 1.75 -9.08
N LEU A 78 -11.48 2.22 -7.93
CA LEU A 78 -10.04 2.29 -7.62
C LEU A 78 -9.49 0.99 -7.07
N ILE A 79 -10.29 0.24 -6.31
CA ILE A 79 -9.84 -0.92 -5.53
C ILE A 79 -10.56 -2.20 -5.95
N GLY A 80 -11.86 -2.13 -6.18
CA GLY A 80 -12.64 -3.29 -6.59
C GLY A 80 -14.10 -3.25 -6.17
N PRO A 81 -14.96 -4.05 -6.84
CA PRO A 81 -16.40 -4.03 -6.64
C PRO A 81 -16.79 -4.34 -5.19
N GLY A 82 -17.77 -3.63 -4.66
CA GLY A 82 -18.36 -3.85 -3.34
C GLY A 82 -17.52 -3.34 -2.17
N ILE A 83 -16.33 -2.75 -2.43
CA ILE A 83 -15.46 -2.18 -1.40
C ILE A 83 -15.83 -0.72 -1.16
N LYS A 84 -15.96 -0.35 0.10
CA LYS A 84 -16.25 1.01 0.57
C LYS A 84 -15.05 1.58 1.33
N ALA A 85 -15.02 2.89 1.53
CA ALA A 85 -13.97 3.55 2.29
C ALA A 85 -13.81 2.96 3.70
N ASP A 86 -14.91 2.69 4.39
CA ASP A 86 -14.91 2.14 5.75
C ASP A 86 -14.38 0.69 5.84
N ASP A 87 -14.36 -0.03 4.72
CA ASP A 87 -13.77 -1.37 4.66
C ASP A 87 -12.23 -1.33 4.68
N LEU A 88 -11.64 -0.17 4.37
CA LEU A 88 -10.19 0.08 4.37
C LEU A 88 -9.72 0.64 5.72
N ASN A 89 -10.11 -0.01 6.80
CA ASN A 89 -9.76 0.41 8.16
C ASN A 89 -8.38 -0.09 8.59
N ASP A 90 -7.92 0.41 9.73
CA ASP A 90 -6.60 0.11 10.30
C ASP A 90 -6.37 -1.38 10.58
N ASP A 91 -7.41 -2.14 10.98
CA ASP A 91 -7.31 -3.59 11.16
C ASP A 91 -7.01 -4.34 9.85
N VAL A 92 -7.64 -3.94 8.75
CA VAL A 92 -7.43 -4.54 7.43
C VAL A 92 -6.02 -4.22 6.93
N LEU A 93 -5.63 -2.96 7.06
CA LEU A 93 -4.31 -2.49 6.62
C LEU A 93 -3.20 -3.08 7.50
N GLY A 94 -3.39 -3.12 8.81
CA GLY A 94 -2.44 -3.73 9.74
C GLY A 94 -2.19 -5.20 9.41
N ARG A 95 -3.24 -5.99 9.21
CA ARG A 95 -3.10 -7.39 8.78
C ARG A 95 -2.37 -7.56 7.45
N CYS A 96 -2.56 -6.63 6.50
CA CYS A 96 -1.82 -6.65 5.26
C CYS A 96 -0.33 -6.34 5.49
N LEU A 97 -0.01 -5.35 6.32
CA LEU A 97 1.36 -5.00 6.67
C LEU A 97 2.07 -6.14 7.40
N ASP A 98 1.39 -6.82 8.34
CA ASP A 98 1.92 -8.00 9.03
C ASP A 98 2.23 -9.12 8.04
N ALA A 99 1.31 -9.40 7.11
CA ALA A 99 1.51 -10.42 6.10
C ALA A 99 2.68 -10.09 5.14
N LEU A 100 2.82 -8.82 4.75
CA LEU A 100 3.96 -8.35 3.95
C LEU A 100 5.28 -8.53 4.70
N PHE A 101 5.30 -8.20 5.99
CA PHE A 101 6.49 -8.36 6.83
C PHE A 101 6.88 -9.83 6.99
N GLU A 102 5.90 -10.73 7.25
CA GLU A 102 6.13 -12.16 7.39
C GLU A 102 6.66 -12.81 6.09
N ALA A 103 6.29 -12.27 4.93
CA ALA A 103 6.61 -12.83 3.61
C ALA A 103 7.94 -12.37 3.01
N ASP A 104 8.76 -11.63 3.74
CA ASP A 104 9.99 -10.97 3.25
C ASP A 104 9.71 -9.91 2.15
N VAL A 105 9.62 -8.66 2.59
CA VAL A 105 9.34 -7.49 1.72
C VAL A 105 10.33 -7.38 0.56
N SER A 106 11.62 -7.74 0.78
CA SER A 106 12.65 -7.67 -0.26
C SER A 106 12.40 -8.68 -1.38
N ALA A 107 12.03 -9.90 -1.01
CA ALA A 107 11.68 -10.95 -1.99
C ALA A 107 10.40 -10.58 -2.76
N LEU A 108 9.38 -10.05 -2.07
CA LEU A 108 8.17 -9.54 -2.71
C LEU A 108 8.46 -8.42 -3.71
N TYR A 109 9.29 -7.45 -3.30
CA TYR A 109 9.68 -6.34 -4.17
C TYR A 109 10.41 -6.83 -5.42
N GLN A 110 11.29 -7.82 -5.28
CA GLN A 110 12.00 -8.39 -6.42
C GLN A 110 11.02 -9.01 -7.42
N VAL A 111 10.09 -9.84 -6.96
CA VAL A 111 9.09 -10.50 -7.84
C VAL A 111 8.21 -9.46 -8.54
N LEU A 112 7.75 -8.43 -7.82
CA LEU A 112 6.98 -7.33 -8.39
C LEU A 112 7.77 -6.59 -9.45
N SER A 113 9.01 -6.23 -9.15
CA SER A 113 9.89 -5.49 -10.06
C SER A 113 10.19 -6.27 -11.34
N GLU A 114 10.51 -7.55 -11.23
CA GLU A 114 10.76 -8.44 -12.37
C GLU A 114 9.53 -8.54 -13.30
N LYS A 115 8.34 -8.65 -12.71
CA LYS A 115 7.10 -8.67 -13.50
C LYS A 115 6.87 -7.35 -14.23
N VAL A 116 7.03 -6.21 -13.54
CA VAL A 116 6.86 -4.88 -14.14
C VAL A 116 7.87 -4.66 -15.27
N VAL A 117 9.14 -4.95 -15.02
CA VAL A 117 10.21 -4.82 -16.03
C VAL A 117 9.92 -5.68 -17.25
N THR A 118 9.50 -6.93 -17.03
CA THR A 118 9.16 -7.86 -18.12
C THR A 118 7.94 -7.38 -18.89
N HIS A 119 6.88 -6.98 -18.21
CA HIS A 119 5.62 -6.52 -18.83
C HIS A 119 5.84 -5.26 -19.69
N LEU A 120 6.62 -4.34 -19.18
CA LEU A 120 6.91 -3.07 -19.88
C LEU A 120 8.06 -3.18 -20.88
N GLY A 121 8.72 -4.33 -20.99
CA GLY A 121 9.88 -4.54 -21.88
C GLY A 121 11.05 -3.61 -21.55
N LEU A 122 11.22 -3.20 -20.29
CA LEU A 122 12.25 -2.29 -19.86
C LEU A 122 13.60 -3.00 -19.87
N GLN A 123 14.56 -2.43 -20.61
CA GLN A 123 15.96 -2.84 -20.55
C GLN A 123 16.77 -1.74 -19.88
N GLY A 124 17.19 -1.98 -18.66
CA GLY A 124 18.02 -1.03 -17.92
C GLY A 124 19.42 -0.94 -18.52
N THR A 125 19.79 0.24 -19.00
CA THR A 125 21.15 0.55 -19.47
C THR A 125 21.98 1.23 -18.38
N ALA A 126 21.36 1.65 -17.29
CA ALA A 126 22.01 2.32 -16.17
C ALA A 126 21.34 1.93 -14.85
N VAL A 127 22.13 1.90 -13.78
CA VAL A 127 21.67 1.70 -12.40
C VAL A 127 21.92 2.98 -11.62
N HIS A 128 20.90 3.51 -10.99
CA HIS A 128 20.99 4.66 -10.10
C HIS A 128 20.84 4.17 -8.66
N LEU A 129 21.76 4.53 -7.80
CA LEU A 129 21.72 4.25 -6.37
C LEU A 129 21.58 5.57 -5.63
N ASP A 130 20.56 5.66 -4.78
CA ASP A 130 20.33 6.80 -3.91
C ASP A 130 20.09 6.36 -2.47
N ILE A 131 20.36 7.26 -1.52
CA ILE A 131 20.21 7.00 -0.09
C ILE A 131 18.92 7.69 0.38
N THR A 132 18.04 6.92 0.99
CA THR A 132 16.81 7.44 1.62
C THR A 132 16.99 7.52 3.13
N SER A 133 16.67 8.69 3.71
CA SER A 133 16.66 8.90 5.15
C SER A 133 15.23 8.83 5.67
N PHE A 134 15.01 8.06 6.73
CA PHE A 134 13.75 8.02 7.46
C PHE A 134 13.92 8.68 8.81
N HIS A 135 12.89 9.39 9.22
CA HIS A 135 12.82 10.11 10.47
C HIS A 135 11.64 9.57 11.27
N VAL A 136 11.86 9.28 12.54
CA VAL A 136 10.83 8.77 13.44
C VAL A 136 10.83 9.63 14.68
N ASP A 137 9.69 10.24 14.98
CA ASP A 137 9.48 11.06 16.16
C ASP A 137 8.78 10.24 17.25
N GLY A 138 9.32 10.25 18.46
CA GLY A 138 8.74 9.57 19.61
C GLY A 138 9.79 9.11 20.62
N ALA A 139 9.34 8.73 21.79
CA ALA A 139 10.16 8.06 22.79
C ALA A 139 10.12 6.55 22.49
N TYR A 140 11.16 6.04 21.87
CA TYR A 140 11.35 4.61 21.63
C TYR A 140 12.32 4.09 22.68
N ASP A 141 11.79 3.64 23.81
CA ASP A 141 12.58 2.91 24.81
C ASP A 141 12.91 1.53 24.23
N CYS A 142 14.12 1.42 23.68
CA CYS A 142 14.69 0.12 23.34
C CYS A 142 14.92 -0.62 24.65
N ALA A 143 13.97 -1.46 25.06
CA ALA A 143 14.22 -2.39 26.14
C ALA A 143 15.42 -3.27 25.74
N ASP A 144 16.46 -3.23 26.54
CA ASP A 144 17.67 -4.05 26.42
C ASP A 144 17.29 -5.54 26.38
N GLY A 145 17.16 -6.08 25.21
CA GLY A 145 16.92 -7.48 24.97
C GLY A 145 17.45 -7.87 23.60
N GLU A 146 18.44 -8.72 23.56
CA GLU A 146 19.00 -9.33 22.36
C GLU A 146 17.89 -9.93 21.48
N GLN A 147 17.33 -9.13 20.59
CA GLN A 147 16.49 -9.62 19.50
C GLN A 147 17.31 -9.49 18.21
N THR A 148 18.09 -10.54 17.93
CA THR A 148 18.76 -10.73 16.64
C THR A 148 17.73 -10.69 15.52
N GLY A 149 17.86 -9.71 14.62
CA GLY A 149 17.05 -9.59 13.41
C GLY A 149 16.02 -8.46 13.40
N ARG A 150 15.90 -7.64 14.45
CA ARG A 150 15.07 -6.43 14.43
C ARG A 150 15.92 -5.17 14.20
N LEU A 151 15.36 -4.24 13.42
CA LEU A 151 15.95 -2.90 13.27
C LEU A 151 15.97 -2.22 14.64
N GLN A 152 17.15 -1.79 15.07
CA GLN A 152 17.30 -0.98 16.27
C GLN A 152 17.20 0.50 15.89
N LEU A 153 16.30 1.22 16.56
CA LEU A 153 16.22 2.66 16.44
C LEU A 153 17.30 3.27 17.34
N VAL A 154 18.22 4.00 16.74
CA VAL A 154 19.26 4.73 17.47
C VAL A 154 19.09 6.21 17.21
N GLN A 155 19.45 7.03 18.19
CA GLN A 155 19.42 8.49 18.01
C GLN A 155 20.46 8.89 16.96
N GLY A 156 19.98 9.47 15.87
CA GLY A 156 20.80 9.99 14.77
C GLY A 156 20.80 11.51 14.75
N TYR A 157 21.65 12.08 13.90
CA TYR A 157 21.64 13.50 13.61
C TYR A 157 20.93 13.74 12.28
N SER A 158 19.93 14.62 12.28
CA SER A 158 19.40 15.15 11.02
C SER A 158 20.44 16.08 10.38
N ARG A 159 20.70 15.94 9.10
CA ARG A 159 21.48 16.87 8.30
C ARG A 159 20.59 17.94 7.71
#